data_68b6b6dad0cde27871e382ae6e2dd73a
#
_entry.id   68b6b6dad0cde27871e382ae6e2dd73a
#
_cell.length_a   1.000
_cell.length_b   1.000
_cell.length_c   1.000
_cell.angle_alpha   90.00
_cell.angle_beta   90.00
_cell.angle_gamma   90.00
#
_symmetry.space_group_name_H-M   'P 1'
#
loop_
_entity.id
_entity.type
_entity.pdbx_description
1 polymer ?
#
loop_
_entity_poly.entity_id
_entity_poly.type
_entity_poly.pdbx_seq_one_letter_code
_entity_poly.pdbx_strand_id
1 'polypeptide(L)'
;MRVDNMRDIALALAGALLILAAMAAPAGAGNPTPYPGTKIIKTGHSYTDLVGRLDAAVTANKMGLVTRASATVGAQKVLNKIIPGNMVVGVFRPDFAVRMLEASVPAGIEAPLRFYITEDAGGGATLTYREPSAVFAPYGVPALDDMAKELDPIFAKIAADATGK
;
A
#
# COMPACT_ATOMS: atom_id res chain seq x y z
N MET A 1 -61.98 -26.46 -42.22
CA MET A 1 -60.82 -27.36 -42.13
C MET A 1 -59.58 -26.54 -41.75
N ARG A 2 -59.14 -26.72 -40.48
CA ARG A 2 -57.89 -26.39 -39.84
C ARG A 2 -57.33 -24.94 -39.91
N VAL A 3 -57.62 -24.22 -38.88
CA VAL A 3 -56.88 -23.04 -38.39
C VAL A 3 -56.30 -23.36 -36.99
N ASP A 4 -55.35 -24.32 -36.94
CA ASP A 4 -54.74 -24.74 -35.68
C ASP A 4 -53.21 -24.91 -35.84
N ASN A 5 -52.49 -23.92 -36.34
CA ASN A 5 -51.03 -24.01 -36.35
C ASN A 5 -50.27 -22.66 -36.20
N MET A 6 -50.95 -21.63 -35.71
CA MET A 6 -50.25 -20.34 -35.48
C MET A 6 -50.05 -19.97 -34.01
N ARG A 7 -50.45 -20.86 -33.10
CA ARG A 7 -50.29 -20.57 -31.63
C ARG A 7 -49.05 -21.27 -31.02
N ASP A 8 -48.48 -22.28 -31.69
CA ASP A 8 -47.37 -23.07 -31.14
C ASP A 8 -45.98 -22.53 -31.53
N ILE A 9 -45.89 -21.55 -32.41
CA ILE A 9 -44.61 -20.93 -32.81
C ILE A 9 -44.28 -19.71 -31.93
N ALA A 10 -45.27 -19.16 -31.21
CA ALA A 10 -45.02 -17.99 -30.35
C ALA A 10 -44.47 -18.30 -28.95
N LEU A 11 -44.42 -19.56 -28.54
CA LEU A 11 -43.92 -19.96 -27.23
C LEU A 11 -42.46 -20.48 -27.22
N ALA A 12 -41.83 -20.61 -28.35
CA ALA A 12 -40.45 -21.15 -28.44
C ALA A 12 -39.35 -20.09 -28.53
N LEU A 13 -39.68 -18.81 -28.52
CA LEU A 13 -38.68 -17.71 -28.63
C LEU A 13 -38.50 -16.87 -27.36
N ALA A 14 -39.16 -17.24 -26.24
CA ALA A 14 -39.06 -16.51 -24.96
C ALA A 14 -38.06 -17.09 -23.96
N GLY A 15 -37.22 -18.01 -24.38
CA GLY A 15 -36.42 -18.81 -23.46
C GLY A 15 -34.90 -18.84 -23.67
N ALA A 16 -34.28 -17.83 -24.25
CA ALA A 16 -32.80 -17.87 -24.39
C ALA A 16 -32.13 -16.49 -24.48
N LEU A 17 -32.51 -15.55 -23.62
CA LEU A 17 -31.64 -14.40 -23.35
C LEU A 17 -31.15 -14.50 -21.90
N LEU A 18 -30.45 -15.58 -21.59
CA LEU A 18 -29.53 -15.62 -20.48
C LEU A 18 -28.40 -14.66 -20.84
N ILE A 19 -28.54 -13.41 -20.40
CA ILE A 19 -27.42 -12.46 -20.34
C ILE A 19 -26.39 -13.11 -19.42
N LEU A 20 -25.39 -13.71 -20.00
CA LEU A 20 -24.16 -14.07 -19.33
C LEU A 20 -23.48 -12.74 -18.98
N ALA A 21 -23.89 -12.14 -17.86
CA ALA A 21 -23.12 -11.10 -17.22
C ALA A 21 -21.81 -11.82 -16.80
N ALA A 22 -20.82 -11.78 -17.68
CA ALA A 22 -19.45 -12.10 -17.32
C ALA A 22 -19.12 -11.12 -16.19
N MET A 23 -19.26 -11.56 -14.94
CA MET A 23 -18.63 -10.90 -13.81
C MET A 23 -17.14 -10.94 -14.14
N ALA A 24 -16.63 -9.81 -14.65
CA ALA A 24 -15.20 -9.60 -14.67
C ALA A 24 -14.76 -9.77 -13.22
N ALA A 25 -14.12 -10.91 -12.93
CA ALA A 25 -13.47 -11.09 -11.64
C ALA A 25 -12.60 -9.84 -11.45
N PRO A 26 -12.64 -9.18 -10.28
CA PRO A 26 -11.72 -8.08 -10.02
C PRO A 26 -10.33 -8.60 -10.34
N ALA A 27 -9.57 -7.86 -11.16
CA ALA A 27 -8.18 -8.18 -11.45
C ALA A 27 -7.54 -8.51 -10.10
N GLY A 28 -7.17 -9.78 -9.90
CA GLY A 28 -6.80 -10.30 -8.59
C GLY A 28 -5.75 -9.36 -8.01
N ALA A 29 -6.06 -8.76 -6.88
CA ALA A 29 -5.05 -8.03 -6.12
C ALA A 29 -3.91 -9.02 -5.90
N GLY A 30 -2.75 -8.78 -6.49
CA GLY A 30 -1.58 -9.66 -6.36
C GLY A 30 -1.27 -9.90 -4.88
N ASN A 31 -0.23 -10.65 -4.58
CA ASN A 31 0.21 -10.86 -3.21
C ASN A 31 0.50 -9.51 -2.53
N PRO A 32 -0.25 -9.10 -1.50
CA PRO A 32 -0.04 -7.81 -0.83
C PRO A 32 1.24 -7.78 0.03
N THR A 33 1.81 -8.96 0.31
CA THR A 33 3.03 -9.12 1.14
C THR A 33 4.08 -9.95 0.41
N PRO A 34 4.53 -9.54 -0.80
CA PRO A 34 5.46 -10.34 -1.61
C PRO A 34 6.84 -10.46 -0.96
N TYR A 35 7.16 -9.60 -0.01
CA TYR A 35 8.46 -9.55 0.67
C TYR A 35 8.33 -9.81 2.17
N PRO A 36 9.30 -10.52 2.78
CA PRO A 36 9.35 -10.69 4.23
C PRO A 36 9.29 -9.36 4.98
N GLY A 37 8.78 -9.40 6.21
CA GLY A 37 8.70 -8.23 7.08
C GLY A 37 7.69 -7.16 6.66
N THR A 38 6.84 -7.42 5.65
CA THR A 38 5.77 -6.48 5.28
C THR A 38 4.67 -6.47 6.33
N LYS A 39 4.38 -5.29 6.87
CA LYS A 39 3.29 -5.02 7.82
C LYS A 39 2.21 -4.21 7.12
N ILE A 40 0.96 -4.64 7.27
CA ILE A 40 -0.24 -3.98 6.72
C ILE A 40 -1.20 -3.72 7.86
N ILE A 41 -1.53 -2.45 8.09
CA ILE A 41 -2.38 -2.01 9.20
C ILE A 41 -3.56 -1.23 8.62
N LYS A 42 -4.73 -1.86 8.61
CA LYS A 42 -5.98 -1.19 8.23
C LYS A 42 -6.47 -0.32 9.38
N THR A 43 -6.96 0.87 9.06
CA THR A 43 -7.49 1.82 10.03
C THR A 43 -8.89 2.30 9.64
N GLY A 44 -9.60 2.92 10.60
CA GLY A 44 -10.82 3.67 10.32
C GLY A 44 -10.57 5.15 10.03
N HIS A 45 -9.31 5.60 10.07
CA HIS A 45 -8.95 6.98 9.72
C HIS A 45 -9.14 7.23 8.24
N SER A 46 -9.56 8.44 7.86
CA SER A 46 -9.53 8.86 6.47
C SER A 46 -8.09 8.89 5.94
N TYR A 47 -7.94 8.83 4.62
CA TYR A 47 -6.63 8.94 3.99
C TYR A 47 -5.86 10.20 4.42
N THR A 48 -6.52 11.36 4.39
CA THR A 48 -5.91 12.64 4.77
C THR A 48 -5.53 12.67 6.25
N ASP A 49 -6.37 12.14 7.12
CA ASP A 49 -6.09 12.06 8.55
C ASP A 49 -4.90 11.14 8.82
N LEU A 50 -4.86 9.95 8.22
CA LEU A 50 -3.75 9.02 8.40
C LEU A 50 -2.41 9.59 7.90
N VAL A 51 -2.40 10.37 6.79
CA VAL A 51 -1.21 11.09 6.32
C VAL A 51 -0.72 12.07 7.39
N GLY A 52 -1.60 12.90 7.94
CA GLY A 52 -1.23 13.86 8.98
C GLY A 52 -0.76 13.19 10.27
N ARG A 53 -1.39 12.11 10.67
CA ARG A 53 -1.00 11.31 11.84
C ARG A 53 0.37 10.67 11.66
N LEU A 54 0.67 10.12 10.46
CA LEU A 54 1.99 9.57 10.16
C LEU A 54 3.08 10.63 10.25
N ASP A 55 2.83 11.84 9.73
CA ASP A 55 3.77 12.96 9.83
C ASP A 55 4.12 13.31 11.27
N ALA A 56 3.08 13.44 12.10
CA ALA A 56 3.25 13.72 13.52
C ALA A 56 4.01 12.59 14.23
N ALA A 57 3.66 11.32 13.93
CA ALA A 57 4.32 10.14 14.51
C ALA A 57 5.80 10.05 14.12
N VAL A 58 6.15 10.30 12.87
CA VAL A 58 7.55 10.29 12.40
C VAL A 58 8.36 11.34 13.18
N THR A 59 7.85 12.56 13.30
CA THR A 59 8.50 13.64 14.03
C THR A 59 8.64 13.33 15.52
N ALA A 60 7.57 12.83 16.16
CA ALA A 60 7.56 12.46 17.57
C ALA A 60 8.58 11.35 17.90
N ASN A 61 8.85 10.47 16.95
CA ASN A 61 9.85 9.41 17.07
C ASN A 61 11.25 9.81 16.55
N LYS A 62 11.51 11.10 16.41
CA LYS A 62 12.81 11.70 16.04
C LYS A 62 13.33 11.22 14.68
N MET A 63 12.44 10.86 13.76
CA MET A 63 12.78 10.59 12.37
C MET A 63 12.47 11.82 11.50
N GLY A 64 13.23 12.01 10.41
CA GLY A 64 12.99 13.05 9.44
C GLY A 64 12.12 12.56 8.28
N LEU A 65 11.19 13.40 7.84
CA LEU A 65 10.44 13.21 6.58
C LEU A 65 11.27 13.82 5.44
N VAL A 66 11.69 13.02 4.49
CA VAL A 66 12.61 13.49 3.42
C VAL A 66 12.02 13.40 2.02
N THR A 67 11.10 12.47 1.77
CA THR A 67 10.47 12.34 0.46
C THR A 67 8.98 12.02 0.59
N ARG A 68 8.21 12.50 -0.41
CA ARG A 68 6.81 12.13 -0.63
C ARG A 68 6.56 11.92 -2.11
N ALA A 69 5.93 10.83 -2.47
CA ALA A 69 5.48 10.55 -3.81
C ALA A 69 4.04 10.07 -3.79
N SER A 70 3.19 10.72 -4.59
CA SER A 70 1.77 10.36 -4.69
C SER A 70 1.36 10.27 -6.16
N ALA A 71 0.93 9.07 -6.57
CA ALA A 71 0.37 8.89 -7.91
C ALA A 71 -0.98 9.62 -8.05
N THR A 72 -1.74 9.80 -6.97
CA THR A 72 -3.00 10.57 -6.97
C THR A 72 -2.77 12.00 -7.44
N VAL A 73 -1.75 12.66 -6.87
CA VAL A 73 -1.39 14.03 -7.27
C VAL A 73 -0.89 14.07 -8.72
N GLY A 74 -0.05 13.12 -9.12
CA GLY A 74 0.47 13.03 -10.48
C GLY A 74 -0.64 12.77 -11.52
N ALA A 75 -1.52 11.81 -11.24
CA ALA A 75 -2.64 11.48 -12.12
C ALA A 75 -3.58 12.68 -12.33
N GLN A 76 -3.90 13.40 -11.24
CA GLN A 76 -4.75 14.59 -11.33
C GLN A 76 -4.10 15.69 -12.16
N LYS A 77 -2.81 15.99 -11.91
CA LYS A 77 -2.12 17.12 -12.57
C LYS A 77 -1.81 16.86 -14.04
N VAL A 78 -1.40 15.64 -14.38
CA VAL A 78 -0.86 15.33 -15.72
C VAL A 78 -1.90 14.67 -16.61
N LEU A 79 -2.76 13.82 -16.04
CA LEU A 79 -3.71 13.00 -16.79
C LEU A 79 -5.17 13.46 -16.60
N ASN A 80 -5.42 14.45 -15.74
CA ASN A 80 -6.76 14.85 -15.28
C ASN A 80 -7.60 13.66 -14.82
N LYS A 81 -6.96 12.68 -14.16
CA LYS A 81 -7.58 11.44 -13.69
C LYS A 81 -7.64 11.41 -12.17
N ILE A 82 -8.83 11.13 -11.65
CA ILE A 82 -9.03 10.92 -10.21
C ILE A 82 -8.81 9.42 -9.92
N ILE A 83 -7.94 9.13 -8.97
CA ILE A 83 -7.70 7.79 -8.45
C ILE A 83 -7.70 7.84 -6.91
N PRO A 84 -7.94 6.72 -6.21
CA PRO A 84 -7.88 6.67 -4.75
C PRO A 84 -6.58 7.23 -4.19
N GLY A 85 -6.66 7.78 -3.00
CA GLY A 85 -5.50 8.34 -2.30
C GLY A 85 -4.39 7.31 -2.15
N ASN A 86 -3.16 7.72 -2.46
CA ASN A 86 -1.96 6.92 -2.21
C ASN A 86 -0.76 7.83 -2.01
N MET A 87 0.14 7.45 -1.11
CA MET A 87 1.35 8.19 -0.84
C MET A 87 2.45 7.28 -0.30
N VAL A 88 3.62 7.36 -0.89
CA VAL A 88 4.86 6.85 -0.32
C VAL A 88 5.54 7.96 0.44
N VAL A 89 5.90 7.69 1.70
CA VAL A 89 6.60 8.62 2.59
C VAL A 89 7.96 8.01 2.93
N GLY A 90 9.03 8.71 2.58
CA GLY A 90 10.39 8.31 2.92
C GLY A 90 10.83 8.96 4.23
N VAL A 91 11.36 8.14 5.13
CA VAL A 91 11.86 8.56 6.43
C VAL A 91 13.36 8.30 6.57
N PHE A 92 14.03 9.16 7.30
CA PHE A 92 15.48 9.20 7.36
C PHE A 92 15.95 9.72 8.71
N ARG A 93 17.11 9.24 9.18
CA ARG A 93 17.82 9.80 10.32
C ARG A 93 19.34 9.71 10.06
N PRO A 94 20.09 10.84 10.15
CA PRO A 94 21.48 10.89 9.71
C PRO A 94 22.41 9.90 10.39
N ASP A 95 22.23 9.65 11.70
CA ASP A 95 23.06 8.72 12.46
C ASP A 95 22.94 7.27 11.96
N PHE A 96 21.72 6.83 11.62
CA PHE A 96 21.52 5.52 11.01
C PHE A 96 22.08 5.46 9.58
N ALA A 97 21.94 6.54 8.81
CA ALA A 97 22.48 6.58 7.46
C ALA A 97 24.01 6.47 7.43
N VAL A 98 24.70 7.13 8.33
CA VAL A 98 26.18 7.00 8.45
C VAL A 98 26.55 5.56 8.77
N ARG A 99 25.96 4.95 9.80
CA ARG A 99 26.20 3.56 10.18
C ARG A 99 25.88 2.57 9.04
N MET A 100 24.80 2.80 8.29
CA MET A 100 24.45 1.99 7.13
C MET A 100 25.55 2.03 6.06
N LEU A 101 26.01 3.23 5.70
CA LEU A 101 27.04 3.41 4.66
C LEU A 101 28.40 2.90 5.12
N GLU A 102 28.75 3.03 6.39
CA GLU A 102 29.97 2.44 6.98
C GLU A 102 29.93 0.90 6.94
N ALA A 103 28.75 0.31 7.16
CA ALA A 103 28.56 -1.13 7.11
C ALA A 103 28.50 -1.66 5.67
N SER A 104 27.78 -0.96 4.76
CA SER A 104 27.57 -1.41 3.40
C SER A 104 27.12 -0.24 2.50
N VAL A 105 28.01 0.29 1.67
CA VAL A 105 27.67 1.32 0.68
C VAL A 105 26.54 0.88 -0.27
N PRO A 106 26.52 -0.37 -0.80
CA PRO A 106 25.42 -0.84 -1.64
C PRO A 106 24.04 -0.78 -0.97
N ALA A 107 23.97 -0.93 0.37
CA ALA A 107 22.72 -0.86 1.11
C ALA A 107 22.05 0.53 1.09
N GLY A 108 22.80 1.55 0.68
CA GLY A 108 22.28 2.92 0.52
C GLY A 108 21.11 3.05 -0.45
N ILE A 109 20.92 2.09 -1.38
CA ILE A 109 19.77 2.06 -2.30
C ILE A 109 18.42 1.90 -1.56
N GLU A 110 18.43 1.33 -0.36
CA GLU A 110 17.22 1.13 0.44
C GLU A 110 16.78 2.40 1.18
N ALA A 111 17.65 3.40 1.27
CA ALA A 111 17.33 4.68 1.92
C ALA A 111 16.73 5.68 0.91
N PRO A 112 15.70 6.44 1.33
CA PRO A 112 15.03 6.40 2.63
C PRO A 112 14.13 5.19 2.79
N LEU A 113 14.04 4.65 4.01
CA LEU A 113 13.05 3.63 4.34
C LEU A 113 11.64 4.23 4.24
N ARG A 114 10.63 3.38 3.94
CA ARG A 114 9.34 3.89 3.45
C ARG A 114 8.15 3.40 4.24
N PHE A 115 7.20 4.31 4.44
CA PHE A 115 5.81 4.01 4.73
C PHE A 115 4.97 4.25 3.47
N TYR A 116 3.91 3.46 3.28
CA TYR A 116 2.95 3.62 2.20
C TYR A 116 1.55 3.71 2.75
N ILE A 117 0.81 4.73 2.35
CA ILE A 117 -0.59 4.94 2.74
C ILE A 117 -1.47 4.80 1.51
N THR A 118 -2.55 4.05 1.64
CA THR A 118 -3.58 3.90 0.61
C THR A 118 -4.95 4.17 1.17
N GLU A 119 -5.81 4.79 0.35
CA GLU A 119 -7.22 4.94 0.62
C GLU A 119 -7.94 3.63 0.31
N ASP A 120 -8.78 3.17 1.23
CA ASP A 120 -9.59 1.97 1.07
C ASP A 120 -10.97 2.30 0.48
N ALA A 121 -11.55 1.38 -0.29
CA ALA A 121 -12.86 1.58 -0.93
C ALA A 121 -14.00 1.93 0.04
N GLY A 122 -13.87 1.61 1.32
CA GLY A 122 -14.83 1.94 2.39
C GLY A 122 -14.60 3.30 3.07
N GLY A 123 -13.69 4.13 2.57
CA GLY A 123 -13.37 5.44 3.13
C GLY A 123 -12.35 5.43 4.28
N GLY A 124 -11.89 4.25 4.71
CA GLY A 124 -10.75 4.12 5.61
C GLY A 124 -9.42 4.23 4.88
N ALA A 125 -8.31 4.08 5.60
CA ALA A 125 -7.00 4.04 5.00
C ALA A 125 -6.12 2.96 5.63
N THR A 126 -5.19 2.46 4.83
CA THR A 126 -4.24 1.40 5.21
C THR A 126 -2.83 1.95 5.23
N LEU A 127 -2.09 1.66 6.31
CA LEU A 127 -0.66 1.92 6.43
C LEU A 127 0.11 0.63 6.15
N THR A 128 1.09 0.70 5.25
CA THR A 128 1.98 -0.41 4.94
C THR A 128 3.44 0.02 5.11
N TYR A 129 4.27 -0.85 5.69
CA TYR A 129 5.72 -0.68 5.74
C TYR A 129 6.42 -2.04 5.75
N ARG A 130 7.73 -2.05 5.52
CA ARG A 130 8.58 -3.22 5.75
C ARG A 130 9.43 -3.00 6.99
N GLU A 131 9.59 -4.03 7.78
CA GLU A 131 10.52 -4.01 8.90
C GLU A 131 11.93 -3.72 8.39
N PRO A 132 12.66 -2.74 8.95
CA PRO A 132 14.04 -2.44 8.56
C PRO A 132 14.95 -3.67 8.51
N SER A 133 14.84 -4.55 9.49
CA SER A 133 15.62 -5.79 9.52
C SER A 133 15.37 -6.68 8.29
N ALA A 134 14.12 -6.78 7.85
CA ALA A 134 13.79 -7.54 6.65
C ALA A 134 14.25 -6.86 5.35
N VAL A 135 14.36 -5.52 5.34
CA VAL A 135 14.89 -4.76 4.18
C VAL A 135 16.38 -5.01 4.03
N PHE A 136 17.13 -5.01 5.13
CA PHE A 136 18.59 -5.09 5.10
C PHE A 136 19.14 -6.51 5.18
N ALA A 137 18.37 -7.50 5.64
CA ALA A 137 18.81 -8.90 5.75
C ALA A 137 19.46 -9.50 4.49
N PRO A 138 18.98 -9.19 3.25
CA PRO A 138 19.58 -9.75 2.04
C PRO A 138 21.04 -9.36 1.81
N TYR A 139 21.52 -8.31 2.46
CA TYR A 139 22.93 -7.87 2.32
C TYR A 139 23.91 -8.76 3.10
N GLY A 140 23.43 -9.51 4.12
CA GLY A 140 24.24 -10.47 4.89
C GLY A 140 25.40 -9.83 5.67
N VAL A 141 25.26 -8.58 6.12
CA VAL A 141 26.27 -7.83 6.84
C VAL A 141 25.86 -7.68 8.30
N PRO A 142 26.53 -8.32 9.27
CA PRO A 142 26.11 -8.32 10.68
C PRO A 142 25.92 -6.92 11.28
N ALA A 143 26.82 -5.97 11.00
CA ALA A 143 26.70 -4.60 11.50
C ALA A 143 25.48 -3.87 10.95
N LEU A 144 25.07 -4.19 9.71
CA LEU A 144 23.86 -3.65 9.09
C LEU A 144 22.60 -4.28 9.70
N ASP A 145 22.64 -5.60 9.97
CA ASP A 145 21.54 -6.32 10.63
C ASP A 145 21.30 -5.80 12.05
N ASP A 146 22.35 -5.54 12.81
CA ASP A 146 22.23 -5.00 14.17
C ASP A 146 21.66 -3.58 14.17
N MET A 147 22.13 -2.72 13.27
CA MET A 147 21.55 -1.38 13.06
C MET A 147 20.07 -1.46 12.69
N ALA A 148 19.71 -2.37 11.79
CA ALA A 148 18.34 -2.52 11.32
C ALA A 148 17.39 -3.00 12.44
N LYS A 149 17.83 -3.91 13.30
CA LYS A 149 17.07 -4.33 14.49
C LYS A 149 16.80 -3.20 15.48
N GLU A 150 17.67 -2.19 15.57
CA GLU A 150 17.43 -0.99 16.37
C GLU A 150 16.32 -0.11 15.74
N LEU A 151 16.21 -0.11 14.41
CA LEU A 151 15.15 0.64 13.68
C LEU A 151 13.79 -0.03 13.76
N ASP A 152 13.70 -1.37 13.88
CA ASP A 152 12.43 -2.09 13.92
C ASP A 152 11.46 -1.55 14.98
N PRO A 153 11.82 -1.38 16.26
CA PRO A 153 10.92 -0.84 17.26
C PRO A 153 10.54 0.63 17.01
N ILE A 154 11.41 1.42 16.37
CA ILE A 154 11.10 2.80 15.99
C ILE A 154 10.01 2.81 14.92
N PHE A 155 10.14 1.97 13.89
CA PHE A 155 9.15 1.84 12.83
C PHE A 155 7.82 1.29 13.35
N ALA A 156 7.86 0.27 14.22
CA ALA A 156 6.67 -0.26 14.86
C ALA A 156 5.95 0.82 15.70
N LYS A 157 6.72 1.62 16.45
CA LYS A 157 6.14 2.71 17.24
C LYS A 157 5.55 3.82 16.37
N ILE A 158 6.22 4.23 15.30
CA ILE A 158 5.66 5.20 14.33
C ILE A 158 4.33 4.67 13.78
N ALA A 159 4.29 3.40 13.39
CA ALA A 159 3.07 2.79 12.87
C ALA A 159 1.95 2.75 13.92
N ALA A 160 2.26 2.39 15.17
CA ALA A 160 1.30 2.38 16.27
C ALA A 160 0.75 3.79 16.57
N ASP A 161 1.63 4.78 16.70
CA ASP A 161 1.25 6.18 16.98
C ASP A 161 0.36 6.75 15.84
N ALA A 162 0.68 6.43 14.58
CA ALA A 162 -0.09 6.88 13.42
C ALA A 162 -1.46 6.21 13.33
N THR A 163 -1.54 4.90 13.62
CA THR A 163 -2.77 4.12 13.44
C THR A 163 -3.66 4.07 14.67
N GLY A 164 -3.14 4.41 15.86
CA GLY A 164 -3.84 4.29 17.14
C GLY A 164 -3.99 2.84 17.62
N LYS A 165 -3.05 1.95 17.24
CA LYS A 165 -3.08 0.51 17.57
C LYS A 165 -1.84 0.09 18.32
#